data_429aef41792860b0b506179bab4a55ca
#
_entry.id   429aef41792860b0b506179bab4a55ca
#
_cell.length_a   1.000
_cell.length_b   1.000
_cell.length_c   1.000
_cell.angle_alpha   90.00
_cell.angle_beta   90.00
_cell.angle_gamma   90.00
#
_symmetry.space_group_name_H-M   'P 1'
#
loop_
_entity.id
_entity.type
_entity.pdbx_description
1 polymer ?
#
loop_
_entity_poly.entity_id
_entity_poly.type
_entity_poly.pdbx_seq_one_letter_code
_entity_poly.pdbx_strand_id
1 'polypeptide(L)'
;MADQKATAKTSVLLEETRIFEAPRDLAENSNVMKWMKEKGFKSEREMRLWCSANYIQFWGEMAKTYADWFEPWGSTLEWKPPYAKWFVGGKCNVAHNCVDRHAQGAKKDKVAYIFVPEPTDQPTQKITYAMLEKEVNKFSNGLKSLGVVYGDRVMLYMPMIPQLPVAMLAIAKIGAIHCIVFSGFSAGGLNSRIMDAEAKVVVTVDGFYRRGKPLALKPNVDEATANTPSVQNIVVYKRTGVEVPMKQGRDI
;
A
#
# COMPACT_ATOMS: atom_id res chain seq x y z
N MET A 1 50.24 18.64 -35.56
CA MET A 1 49.46 17.39 -35.62
C MET A 1 48.42 17.46 -34.54
N ALA A 2 47.20 17.76 -34.89
CA ALA A 2 46.09 17.95 -33.94
C ALA A 2 45.37 16.63 -33.74
N ASP A 3 45.35 16.21 -32.51
CA ASP A 3 44.67 15.00 -32.05
C ASP A 3 43.14 15.21 -32.10
N GLN A 4 42.50 14.57 -33.05
CA GLN A 4 41.04 14.48 -33.11
C GLN A 4 40.57 13.46 -32.09
N LYS A 5 40.18 13.91 -30.89
CA LYS A 5 39.38 13.12 -29.97
C LYS A 5 38.01 12.85 -30.61
N ALA A 6 37.83 11.62 -31.05
CA ALA A 6 36.54 11.10 -31.44
C ALA A 6 35.57 11.12 -30.24
N THR A 7 34.62 12.03 -30.27
CA THR A 7 33.46 12.01 -29.38
C THR A 7 32.63 10.75 -29.71
N ALA A 8 32.71 9.74 -28.87
CA ALA A 8 31.83 8.62 -28.92
C ALA A 8 30.39 9.16 -28.82
N LYS A 9 29.63 9.08 -29.90
CA LYS A 9 28.19 9.28 -29.90
C LYS A 9 27.62 8.24 -28.97
N THR A 10 27.06 8.71 -27.85
CA THR A 10 26.19 7.89 -27.00
C THR A 10 25.02 7.48 -27.85
N SER A 11 25.12 6.29 -28.45
CA SER A 11 24.14 5.79 -29.35
C SER A 11 22.90 5.41 -28.58
N VAL A 12 21.85 6.14 -28.87
CA VAL A 12 20.55 5.58 -29.11
C VAL A 12 19.97 4.85 -27.92
N LEU A 13 19.28 5.58 -27.08
CA LEU A 13 18.04 5.09 -26.53
C LEU A 13 17.27 4.42 -27.66
N LEU A 14 17.01 3.13 -27.54
CA LEU A 14 16.18 2.39 -28.48
C LEU A 14 14.84 3.14 -28.56
N GLU A 15 14.63 3.87 -29.63
CA GLU A 15 13.32 4.46 -29.92
C GLU A 15 12.36 3.32 -30.21
N GLU A 16 11.47 3.02 -29.25
CA GLU A 16 10.41 2.05 -29.46
C GLU A 16 9.37 2.66 -30.42
N THR A 17 9.31 2.14 -31.62
CA THR A 17 8.41 2.61 -32.68
C THR A 17 7.14 1.77 -32.80
N ARG A 18 7.08 0.63 -32.09
CA ARG A 18 5.93 -0.28 -32.16
C ARG A 18 4.86 0.17 -31.18
N ILE A 19 3.61 0.13 -31.63
CA ILE A 19 2.42 0.30 -30.80
C ILE A 19 1.90 -1.10 -30.48
N PHE A 20 1.83 -1.41 -29.19
CA PHE A 20 1.24 -2.66 -28.72
C PHE A 20 -0.23 -2.43 -28.41
N GLU A 21 -1.08 -2.95 -29.29
CA GLU A 21 -2.53 -2.88 -29.06
C GLU A 21 -2.95 -3.90 -27.99
N ALA A 22 -3.86 -3.50 -27.11
CA ALA A 22 -4.47 -4.44 -26.16
C ALA A 22 -5.31 -5.49 -26.93
N PRO A 23 -5.33 -6.76 -26.48
CA PRO A 23 -6.28 -7.73 -27.03
C PRO A 23 -7.70 -7.16 -27.03
N ARG A 24 -8.39 -7.33 -28.16
CA ARG A 24 -9.68 -6.67 -28.41
C ARG A 24 -10.75 -7.01 -27.38
N ASP A 25 -10.82 -8.26 -26.97
CA ASP A 25 -11.73 -8.75 -25.94
C ASP A 25 -11.47 -8.09 -24.58
N LEU A 26 -10.20 -7.91 -24.21
CA LEU A 26 -9.79 -7.23 -22.99
C LEU A 26 -10.15 -5.73 -23.03
N ALA A 27 -9.88 -5.07 -24.17
CA ALA A 27 -10.19 -3.66 -24.34
C ALA A 27 -11.72 -3.41 -24.27
N GLU A 28 -12.52 -4.18 -25.05
CA GLU A 28 -13.98 -4.04 -25.14
C GLU A 28 -14.71 -4.37 -23.81
N ASN A 29 -14.16 -5.26 -23.01
CA ASN A 29 -14.73 -5.66 -21.71
C ASN A 29 -14.15 -4.89 -20.50
N SER A 30 -13.26 -3.93 -20.75
CA SER A 30 -12.69 -3.11 -19.68
C SER A 30 -13.76 -2.24 -18.99
N ASN A 31 -13.53 -1.91 -17.72
CA ASN A 31 -14.45 -1.02 -16.98
C ASN A 31 -14.53 0.36 -17.62
N VAL A 32 -13.43 0.86 -18.19
CA VAL A 32 -13.40 2.14 -18.91
C VAL A 32 -14.32 2.10 -20.13
N MET A 33 -14.21 1.05 -20.96
CA MET A 33 -15.05 0.92 -22.15
C MET A 33 -16.53 0.75 -21.81
N LYS A 34 -16.86 0.00 -20.75
CA LYS A 34 -18.24 -0.13 -20.24
C LYS A 34 -18.81 1.23 -19.84
N TRP A 35 -18.03 1.98 -19.06
CA TRP A 35 -18.44 3.32 -18.62
C TRP A 35 -18.56 4.31 -19.79
N MET A 36 -17.65 4.27 -20.77
CA MET A 36 -17.73 5.07 -21.97
C MET A 36 -19.03 4.80 -22.75
N LYS A 37 -19.38 3.53 -22.93
CA LYS A 37 -20.63 3.12 -23.61
C LYS A 37 -21.86 3.59 -22.84
N GLU A 38 -21.87 3.44 -21.51
CA GLU A 38 -22.95 3.88 -20.63
C GLU A 38 -23.18 5.41 -20.72
N LYS A 39 -22.08 6.18 -20.78
CA LYS A 39 -22.13 7.64 -20.90
C LYS A 39 -22.28 8.15 -22.34
N GLY A 40 -22.20 7.30 -23.34
CA GLY A 40 -22.33 7.65 -24.74
C GLY A 40 -21.10 8.32 -25.37
N PHE A 41 -19.91 8.21 -24.74
CA PHE A 41 -18.67 8.73 -25.31
C PHE A 41 -18.25 7.93 -26.55
N LYS A 42 -17.92 8.66 -27.63
CA LYS A 42 -17.51 8.07 -28.91
C LYS A 42 -16.02 7.75 -28.98
N SER A 43 -15.21 8.36 -28.12
CA SER A 43 -13.77 8.15 -28.06
C SER A 43 -13.20 8.38 -26.65
N GLU A 44 -12.04 7.77 -26.38
CA GLU A 44 -11.29 8.00 -25.15
C GLU A 44 -10.90 9.48 -24.98
N ARG A 45 -10.57 10.15 -26.08
CA ARG A 45 -10.23 11.58 -26.08
C ARG A 45 -11.42 12.42 -25.61
N GLU A 46 -12.61 12.16 -26.12
CA GLU A 46 -13.85 12.84 -25.71
C GLU A 46 -14.11 12.63 -24.21
N MET A 47 -14.02 11.37 -23.75
CA MET A 47 -14.16 11.03 -22.34
C MET A 47 -13.17 11.79 -21.47
N ARG A 48 -11.87 11.81 -21.82
CA ARG A 48 -10.83 12.48 -21.05
C ARG A 48 -11.06 13.99 -20.97
N LEU A 49 -11.46 14.62 -22.07
CA LEU A 49 -11.79 16.04 -22.09
C LEU A 49 -13.00 16.35 -21.19
N TRP A 50 -14.03 15.50 -21.27
CA TRP A 50 -15.19 15.64 -20.38
C TRP A 50 -14.81 15.45 -18.91
N CYS A 51 -14.04 14.40 -18.56
CA CYS A 51 -13.58 14.16 -17.17
C CYS A 51 -12.78 15.36 -16.64
N SER A 52 -11.92 15.95 -17.46
CA SER A 52 -11.12 17.11 -17.06
C SER A 52 -11.99 18.35 -16.82
N ALA A 53 -12.96 18.61 -17.69
CA ALA A 53 -13.86 19.74 -17.56
C ALA A 53 -14.89 19.57 -16.42
N ASN A 54 -15.28 18.33 -16.13
CA ASN A 54 -16.31 17.97 -15.16
C ASN A 54 -15.76 17.11 -14.00
N TYR A 55 -14.52 17.36 -13.57
CA TYR A 55 -13.82 16.48 -12.61
C TYR A 55 -14.55 16.35 -11.26
N ILE A 56 -15.27 17.35 -10.80
CA ILE A 56 -16.06 17.27 -9.55
C ILE A 56 -17.18 16.25 -9.71
N GLN A 57 -17.93 16.34 -10.82
CA GLN A 57 -19.01 15.40 -11.13
C GLN A 57 -18.45 13.99 -11.34
N PHE A 58 -17.37 13.87 -12.14
CA PHE A 58 -16.72 12.59 -12.39
C PHE A 58 -16.31 11.88 -11.10
N TRP A 59 -15.59 12.55 -10.21
CA TRP A 59 -15.15 11.95 -8.95
C TRP A 59 -16.31 11.67 -7.99
N GLY A 60 -17.35 12.49 -7.98
CA GLY A 60 -18.57 12.24 -7.24
C GLY A 60 -19.28 10.96 -7.69
N GLU A 61 -19.42 10.75 -9.01
CA GLU A 61 -19.98 9.54 -9.59
C GLU A 61 -19.12 8.30 -9.29
N MET A 62 -17.81 8.40 -9.46
CA MET A 62 -16.87 7.30 -9.17
C MET A 62 -16.92 6.91 -7.70
N ALA A 63 -16.88 7.87 -6.79
CA ALA A 63 -16.94 7.60 -5.35
C ALA A 63 -18.27 6.96 -4.93
N LYS A 64 -19.39 7.38 -5.54
CA LYS A 64 -20.71 6.80 -5.28
C LYS A 64 -20.86 5.37 -5.82
N THR A 65 -20.23 5.10 -6.97
CA THR A 65 -20.37 3.80 -7.66
C THR A 65 -19.42 2.74 -7.10
N TYR A 66 -18.19 3.13 -6.75
CA TYR A 66 -17.12 2.18 -6.47
C TYR A 66 -16.68 2.10 -5.01
N ALA A 67 -17.15 3.00 -4.15
CA ALA A 67 -16.85 2.97 -2.73
C ALA A 67 -18.10 2.87 -1.87
N ASP A 68 -18.01 2.08 -0.79
CA ASP A 68 -19.04 2.03 0.24
C ASP A 68 -18.76 3.13 1.26
N TRP A 69 -19.79 3.91 1.56
CA TRP A 69 -19.75 5.01 2.51
C TRP A 69 -20.65 4.70 3.70
N PHE A 70 -20.12 4.83 4.91
CA PHE A 70 -20.92 4.73 6.14
C PHE A 70 -21.80 5.96 6.33
N GLU A 71 -21.27 7.12 5.97
CA GLU A 71 -22.02 8.38 5.91
C GLU A 71 -21.71 9.04 4.56
N PRO A 72 -22.73 9.39 3.76
CA PRO A 72 -22.52 10.07 2.50
C PRO A 72 -22.00 11.49 2.72
N TRP A 73 -21.29 12.04 1.72
CA TRP A 73 -20.76 13.39 1.77
C TRP A 73 -21.80 14.44 1.36
N GLY A 74 -21.68 15.66 1.90
CA GLY A 74 -22.51 16.80 1.53
C GLY A 74 -22.02 17.55 0.29
N SER A 75 -20.67 17.74 0.18
CA SER A 75 -20.04 18.39 -0.96
C SER A 75 -18.90 17.52 -1.49
N THR A 76 -18.84 17.31 -2.82
CA THR A 76 -17.79 16.51 -3.45
C THR A 76 -16.43 17.19 -3.34
N LEU A 77 -16.37 18.52 -3.46
CA LEU A 77 -15.14 19.30 -3.36
C LEU A 77 -15.42 20.69 -2.77
N GLU A 78 -14.62 21.04 -1.76
CA GLU A 78 -14.41 22.43 -1.34
C GLU A 78 -12.99 22.84 -1.74
N TRP A 79 -12.87 23.76 -2.69
CA TRP A 79 -11.61 24.23 -3.22
C TRP A 79 -11.30 25.63 -2.69
N LYS A 80 -10.27 25.73 -1.84
CA LYS A 80 -9.71 27.00 -1.33
C LYS A 80 -8.19 26.96 -1.56
N PRO A 81 -7.68 27.39 -2.70
CA PRO A 81 -6.26 27.27 -3.04
C PRO A 81 -5.33 27.77 -1.92
N PRO A 82 -4.26 27.05 -1.60
CA PRO A 82 -3.82 25.76 -2.17
C PRO A 82 -4.48 24.53 -1.54
N TYR A 83 -5.51 24.68 -0.73
CA TYR A 83 -6.14 23.59 0.03
C TYR A 83 -7.40 23.09 -0.65
N ALA A 84 -7.55 21.76 -0.66
CA ALA A 84 -8.74 21.06 -1.15
C ALA A 84 -9.28 20.12 -0.08
N LYS A 85 -10.61 20.06 0.06
CA LYS A 85 -11.30 19.04 0.83
C LYS A 85 -12.22 18.27 -0.09
N TRP A 86 -11.96 16.98 -0.26
CA TRP A 86 -12.80 16.09 -1.04
C TRP A 86 -13.81 15.35 -0.16
N PHE A 87 -15.00 15.10 -0.69
CA PHE A 87 -16.05 14.32 -0.05
C PHE A 87 -16.36 14.78 1.38
N VAL A 88 -16.63 16.07 1.51
CA VAL A 88 -16.76 16.77 2.80
C VAL A 88 -17.90 16.19 3.64
N GLY A 89 -17.58 15.76 4.86
CA GLY A 89 -18.52 15.14 5.79
C GLY A 89 -18.74 13.64 5.55
N GLY A 90 -18.24 13.09 4.42
CA GLY A 90 -18.34 11.66 4.15
C GLY A 90 -17.48 10.83 5.09
N LYS A 91 -17.96 9.63 5.46
CA LYS A 91 -17.20 8.67 6.25
C LYS A 91 -17.11 7.31 5.54
N CYS A 92 -15.91 6.86 5.33
CA CYS A 92 -15.60 5.55 4.78
C CYS A 92 -14.38 4.95 5.47
N ASN A 93 -14.15 3.67 5.24
CA ASN A 93 -12.93 3.00 5.70
C ASN A 93 -12.31 2.22 4.55
N VAL A 94 -11.01 2.40 4.34
CA VAL A 94 -10.27 1.73 3.26
C VAL A 94 -10.27 0.22 3.45
N ALA A 95 -10.08 -0.28 4.68
CA ALA A 95 -10.08 -1.72 4.93
C ALA A 95 -11.47 -2.35 4.69
N HIS A 96 -12.55 -1.64 5.04
CA HIS A 96 -13.90 -2.08 4.67
C HIS A 96 -14.04 -2.20 3.15
N ASN A 97 -13.65 -1.18 2.43
CA ASN A 97 -13.76 -1.16 0.96
C ASN A 97 -12.87 -2.19 0.26
N CYS A 98 -11.66 -2.44 0.80
CA CYS A 98 -10.71 -3.37 0.20
C CYS A 98 -10.90 -4.83 0.63
N VAL A 99 -11.48 -5.08 1.80
CA VAL A 99 -11.52 -6.42 2.42
C VAL A 99 -12.93 -6.81 2.86
N ASP A 100 -13.51 -6.09 3.84
CA ASP A 100 -14.67 -6.57 4.57
C ASP A 100 -15.88 -6.81 3.66
N ARG A 101 -16.24 -5.86 2.81
CA ARG A 101 -17.37 -6.00 1.88
C ARG A 101 -17.19 -7.16 0.89
N HIS A 102 -15.94 -7.55 0.60
CA HIS A 102 -15.65 -8.69 -0.27
C HIS A 102 -15.66 -10.01 0.51
N ALA A 103 -15.11 -10.02 1.72
CA ALA A 103 -15.07 -11.19 2.60
C ALA A 103 -16.46 -11.60 3.10
N GLN A 104 -17.36 -10.62 3.32
CA GLN A 104 -18.73 -10.84 3.77
C GLN A 104 -19.72 -11.09 2.64
N GLY A 105 -19.27 -10.94 1.38
CA GLY A 105 -20.09 -11.11 0.19
C GLY A 105 -19.75 -12.35 -0.64
N ALA A 106 -20.21 -12.37 -1.88
CA ALA A 106 -20.01 -13.47 -2.84
C ALA A 106 -18.52 -13.72 -3.20
N LYS A 107 -17.62 -12.81 -2.83
CA LYS A 107 -16.19 -12.92 -3.13
C LYS A 107 -15.37 -13.50 -1.98
N LYS A 108 -15.97 -13.98 -0.89
CA LYS A 108 -15.25 -14.44 0.31
C LYS A 108 -14.16 -15.48 0.01
N ASP A 109 -14.42 -16.40 -0.89
CA ASP A 109 -13.52 -17.49 -1.26
C ASP A 109 -12.64 -17.16 -2.48
N LYS A 110 -12.83 -15.97 -3.07
CA LYS A 110 -11.97 -15.49 -4.16
C LYS A 110 -10.58 -15.17 -3.62
N VAL A 111 -9.55 -15.55 -4.38
CA VAL A 111 -8.16 -15.20 -4.06
C VAL A 111 -7.99 -13.68 -4.17
N ALA A 112 -7.63 -13.04 -3.06
CA ALA A 112 -7.32 -11.63 -2.99
C ALA A 112 -5.91 -11.35 -3.54
N TYR A 113 -4.93 -12.18 -3.14
CA TYR A 113 -3.59 -12.15 -3.71
C TYR A 113 -2.88 -13.49 -3.57
N ILE A 114 -1.82 -13.65 -4.35
CA ILE A 114 -0.96 -14.83 -4.36
C ILE A 114 0.43 -14.37 -3.90
N PHE A 115 0.95 -15.02 -2.87
CA PHE A 115 2.32 -14.81 -2.41
C PHE A 115 3.23 -15.89 -3.00
N VAL A 116 4.25 -15.45 -3.72
CA VAL A 116 5.33 -16.30 -4.22
C VAL A 116 6.58 -15.96 -3.39
N PRO A 117 7.05 -16.88 -2.54
CA PRO A 117 8.22 -16.63 -1.69
C PRO A 117 9.50 -16.54 -2.52
N GLU A 118 10.49 -15.82 -2.01
CA GLU A 118 11.82 -15.72 -2.65
C GLU A 118 12.56 -17.07 -2.65
N PRO A 119 12.57 -17.86 -1.55
CA PRO A 119 13.06 -19.23 -1.62
C PRO A 119 12.17 -20.11 -2.49
N THR A 120 12.74 -20.72 -3.54
CA THR A 120 12.01 -21.50 -4.54
C THR A 120 11.49 -22.85 -4.03
N ASP A 121 11.98 -23.31 -2.91
CA ASP A 121 11.55 -24.52 -2.19
C ASP A 121 10.33 -24.27 -1.27
N GLN A 122 9.96 -23.03 -1.03
CA GLN A 122 8.79 -22.68 -0.25
C GLN A 122 7.53 -22.64 -1.11
N PRO A 123 6.38 -23.14 -0.62
CA PRO A 123 5.16 -23.18 -1.40
C PRO A 123 4.55 -21.79 -1.61
N THR A 124 4.02 -21.57 -2.81
CA THR A 124 3.15 -20.43 -3.12
C THR A 124 1.89 -20.46 -2.26
N GLN A 125 1.50 -19.31 -1.72
CA GLN A 125 0.31 -19.18 -0.88
C GLN A 125 -0.78 -18.38 -1.60
N LYS A 126 -1.99 -18.92 -1.62
CA LYS A 126 -3.19 -18.21 -2.10
C LYS A 126 -3.98 -17.70 -0.90
N ILE A 127 -4.12 -16.40 -0.79
CA ILE A 127 -4.85 -15.75 0.30
C ILE A 127 -6.21 -15.30 -0.22
N THR A 128 -7.30 -15.86 0.33
CA THR A 128 -8.67 -15.45 -0.01
C THR A 128 -9.07 -14.19 0.77
N TYR A 129 -10.17 -13.53 0.35
CA TYR A 129 -10.71 -12.39 1.10
C TYR A 129 -11.11 -12.77 2.53
N ALA A 130 -11.69 -13.95 2.75
CA ALA A 130 -12.04 -14.42 4.09
C ALA A 130 -10.80 -14.64 4.98
N MET A 131 -9.72 -15.21 4.42
CA MET A 131 -8.45 -15.36 5.15
C MET A 131 -7.84 -14.00 5.47
N LEU A 132 -7.85 -13.08 4.52
CA LEU A 132 -7.32 -11.73 4.69
C LEU A 132 -8.09 -10.96 5.78
N GLU A 133 -9.42 -10.98 5.75
CA GLU A 133 -10.26 -10.35 6.79
C GLU A 133 -9.91 -10.87 8.19
N LYS A 134 -9.79 -12.18 8.34
CA LYS A 134 -9.45 -12.82 9.61
C LYS A 134 -8.12 -12.31 10.16
N GLU A 135 -7.09 -12.28 9.33
CA GLU A 135 -5.75 -11.83 9.75
C GLU A 135 -5.71 -10.32 10.01
N VAL A 136 -6.40 -9.51 9.18
CA VAL A 136 -6.57 -8.06 9.41
C VAL A 136 -7.25 -7.80 10.75
N ASN A 137 -8.34 -8.51 11.05
CA ASN A 137 -9.06 -8.35 12.31
C ASN A 137 -8.20 -8.72 13.53
N LYS A 138 -7.45 -9.83 13.47
CA LYS A 138 -6.52 -10.23 14.53
C LYS A 138 -5.46 -9.17 14.77
N PHE A 139 -4.80 -8.70 13.72
CA PHE A 139 -3.74 -7.72 13.85
C PHE A 139 -4.27 -6.35 14.29
N SER A 140 -5.46 -5.93 13.84
CA SER A 140 -6.15 -4.75 14.33
C SER A 140 -6.38 -4.80 15.84
N ASN A 141 -6.84 -5.95 16.35
CA ASN A 141 -7.04 -6.13 17.79
C ASN A 141 -5.71 -6.13 18.56
N GLY A 142 -4.66 -6.74 18.00
CA GLY A 142 -3.31 -6.67 18.56
C GLY A 142 -2.80 -5.23 18.67
N LEU A 143 -2.94 -4.43 17.60
CA LEU A 143 -2.56 -3.00 17.65
C LEU A 143 -3.37 -2.20 18.69
N LYS A 144 -4.67 -2.47 18.81
CA LYS A 144 -5.51 -1.84 19.85
C LYS A 144 -5.07 -2.22 21.27
N SER A 145 -4.64 -3.48 21.51
CA SER A 145 -4.11 -3.89 22.81
C SER A 145 -2.78 -3.22 23.17
N LEU A 146 -2.03 -2.75 22.14
CA LEU A 146 -0.83 -1.91 22.30
C LEU A 146 -1.17 -0.41 22.46
N GLY A 147 -2.44 -0.07 22.60
CA GLY A 147 -2.89 1.30 22.76
C GLY A 147 -2.88 2.15 21.49
N VAL A 148 -2.80 1.54 20.30
CA VAL A 148 -2.92 2.29 19.04
C VAL A 148 -4.37 2.74 18.85
N VAL A 149 -4.56 4.04 18.63
CA VAL A 149 -5.86 4.68 18.44
C VAL A 149 -5.94 5.44 17.12
N TYR A 150 -7.10 5.99 16.83
CA TYR A 150 -7.34 6.82 15.64
C TYR A 150 -6.29 7.95 15.54
N GLY A 151 -5.69 8.08 14.35
CA GLY A 151 -4.69 9.11 14.06
C GLY A 151 -3.27 8.79 14.51
N ASP A 152 -3.03 7.73 15.29
CA ASP A 152 -1.68 7.27 15.62
C ASP A 152 -0.94 6.82 14.35
N ARG A 153 0.37 7.03 14.30
CA ARG A 153 1.23 6.57 13.19
C ARG A 153 1.92 5.27 13.59
N VAL A 154 1.84 4.30 12.69
CA VAL A 154 2.51 2.99 12.81
C VAL A 154 3.47 2.83 11.64
N MET A 155 4.76 2.68 11.94
CA MET A 155 5.80 2.48 10.96
C MET A 155 5.85 1.02 10.52
N LEU A 156 5.84 0.76 9.22
CA LEU A 156 6.02 -0.56 8.63
C LEU A 156 7.38 -0.63 7.95
N TYR A 157 8.30 -1.41 8.53
CA TYR A 157 9.62 -1.69 7.96
C TYR A 157 9.73 -3.20 7.74
N MET A 158 9.13 -3.66 6.64
CA MET A 158 8.90 -5.08 6.36
C MET A 158 9.28 -5.42 4.91
N PRO A 159 9.72 -6.65 4.64
CA PRO A 159 9.84 -7.15 3.28
C PRO A 159 8.47 -7.44 2.67
N MET A 160 8.46 -7.78 1.38
CA MET A 160 7.24 -8.14 0.64
C MET A 160 6.78 -9.54 1.03
N ILE A 161 6.05 -9.64 2.13
CA ILE A 161 5.45 -10.86 2.69
C ILE A 161 3.95 -10.67 2.94
N PRO A 162 3.16 -11.74 3.09
CA PRO A 162 1.71 -11.65 3.29
C PRO A 162 1.28 -10.77 4.45
N GLN A 163 2.12 -10.66 5.47
CA GLN A 163 1.85 -9.86 6.66
C GLN A 163 1.92 -8.35 6.42
N LEU A 164 2.62 -7.90 5.37
CA LEU A 164 2.70 -6.47 5.07
C LEU A 164 1.34 -5.88 4.67
N PRO A 165 0.61 -6.40 3.66
CA PRO A 165 -0.73 -5.89 3.35
C PRO A 165 -1.73 -6.12 4.50
N VAL A 166 -1.59 -7.18 5.30
CA VAL A 166 -2.39 -7.37 6.51
C VAL A 166 -2.17 -6.22 7.49
N ALA A 167 -0.91 -5.86 7.76
CA ALA A 167 -0.57 -4.75 8.66
C ALA A 167 -1.09 -3.41 8.15
N MET A 168 -0.92 -3.11 6.86
CA MET A 168 -1.44 -1.89 6.22
C MET A 168 -2.95 -1.75 6.42
N LEU A 169 -3.69 -2.80 6.11
CA LEU A 169 -5.15 -2.81 6.20
C LEU A 169 -5.63 -2.79 7.65
N ALA A 170 -4.94 -3.49 8.55
CA ALA A 170 -5.27 -3.50 9.97
C ALA A 170 -5.12 -2.11 10.62
N ILE A 171 -4.06 -1.40 10.28
CA ILE A 171 -3.82 -0.02 10.74
C ILE A 171 -4.91 0.91 10.21
N ALA A 172 -5.20 0.84 8.90
CA ALA A 172 -6.27 1.63 8.30
C ALA A 172 -7.66 1.29 8.88
N LYS A 173 -7.89 0.02 9.24
CA LYS A 173 -9.17 -0.43 9.81
C LYS A 173 -9.51 0.24 11.12
N ILE A 174 -8.52 0.49 11.98
CA ILE A 174 -8.70 1.18 13.26
C ILE A 174 -8.58 2.70 13.15
N GLY A 175 -8.45 3.23 11.93
CA GLY A 175 -8.31 4.66 11.68
C GLY A 175 -6.93 5.24 12.02
N ALA A 176 -5.93 4.39 12.23
CA ALA A 176 -4.54 4.79 12.36
C ALA A 176 -3.87 4.98 10.99
N ILE A 177 -2.69 5.56 10.97
CA ILE A 177 -1.94 5.91 9.77
C ILE A 177 -0.73 5.00 9.64
N HIS A 178 -0.64 4.23 8.55
CA HIS A 178 0.57 3.44 8.27
C HIS A 178 1.59 4.27 7.49
N CYS A 179 2.84 4.21 7.92
CA CYS A 179 3.99 4.80 7.25
C CYS A 179 4.90 3.67 6.78
N ILE A 180 4.98 3.44 5.46
CA ILE A 180 5.74 2.33 4.90
C ILE A 180 7.14 2.79 4.53
N VAL A 181 8.15 2.04 5.00
CA VAL A 181 9.55 2.23 4.65
C VAL A 181 10.07 0.95 4.01
N PHE A 182 10.65 1.08 2.84
CA PHE A 182 11.26 -0.03 2.15
C PHE A 182 12.39 -0.66 2.99
N SER A 183 12.36 -1.98 3.16
CA SER A 183 13.30 -2.72 4.02
C SER A 183 14.77 -2.65 3.58
N GLY A 184 15.05 -2.08 2.42
CA GLY A 184 16.40 -1.80 1.94
C GLY A 184 16.99 -0.46 2.39
N PHE A 185 16.22 0.40 3.08
CA PHE A 185 16.76 1.64 3.66
C PHE A 185 17.66 1.33 4.85
N SER A 186 18.66 2.21 5.07
CA SER A 186 19.52 2.14 6.26
C SER A 186 18.77 2.50 7.54
N ALA A 187 19.35 2.17 8.68
CA ALA A 187 18.82 2.55 9.99
C ALA A 187 18.62 4.08 10.12
N GLY A 188 19.55 4.89 9.61
CA GLY A 188 19.41 6.35 9.60
C GLY A 188 18.23 6.82 8.73
N GLY A 189 18.02 6.18 7.57
CA GLY A 189 16.89 6.49 6.70
C GLY A 189 15.53 6.07 7.31
N LEU A 190 15.51 5.03 8.13
CA LEU A 190 14.35 4.63 8.91
C LEU A 190 14.12 5.59 10.09
N ASN A 191 15.17 5.92 10.84
CA ASN A 191 15.10 6.83 11.99
C ASN A 191 14.48 8.17 11.62
N SER A 192 14.97 8.82 10.55
CA SER A 192 14.43 10.12 10.13
C SER A 192 12.92 10.09 9.85
N ARG A 193 12.41 8.98 9.29
CA ARG A 193 10.98 8.81 9.03
C ARG A 193 10.16 8.51 10.28
N ILE A 194 10.74 7.77 11.22
CA ILE A 194 10.11 7.53 12.53
C ILE A 194 9.97 8.85 13.28
N MET A 195 11.03 9.66 13.28
CA MET A 195 11.04 10.96 13.95
C MET A 195 10.05 11.95 13.32
N ASP A 196 10.05 12.05 11.98
CA ASP A 196 9.14 12.93 11.23
C ASP A 196 7.66 12.55 11.46
N ALA A 197 7.35 11.25 11.43
CA ALA A 197 6.01 10.76 11.65
C ALA A 197 5.62 10.71 13.13
N GLU A 198 6.56 10.84 14.06
CA GLU A 198 6.35 10.56 15.50
C GLU A 198 5.67 9.19 15.71
N ALA A 199 6.20 8.17 15.04
CA ALA A 199 5.57 6.84 15.01
C ALA A 199 5.55 6.21 16.40
N LYS A 200 4.38 5.71 16.83
CA LYS A 200 4.15 5.10 18.14
C LYS A 200 4.56 3.64 18.19
N VAL A 201 4.35 2.92 17.09
CA VAL A 201 4.68 1.50 16.95
C VAL A 201 5.47 1.29 15.66
N VAL A 202 6.46 0.40 15.72
CA VAL A 202 7.18 -0.10 14.53
C VAL A 202 6.83 -1.56 14.34
N VAL A 203 6.44 -1.96 13.14
CA VAL A 203 6.21 -3.35 12.76
C VAL A 203 7.32 -3.79 11.82
N THR A 204 7.98 -4.88 12.13
CA THR A 204 9.10 -5.41 11.38
C THR A 204 9.12 -6.95 11.37
N VAL A 205 10.21 -7.54 10.92
CA VAL A 205 10.46 -8.97 10.94
C VAL A 205 11.82 -9.26 11.60
N ASP A 206 12.01 -10.50 12.06
CA ASP A 206 13.34 -10.99 12.46
C ASP A 206 14.35 -10.84 11.32
N GLY A 207 13.98 -11.33 10.15
CA GLY A 207 14.80 -11.30 8.95
C GLY A 207 13.99 -11.53 7.68
N PHE A 208 14.65 -11.48 6.54
CA PHE A 208 14.07 -11.73 5.23
C PHE A 208 15.06 -12.49 4.33
N TYR A 209 14.54 -13.11 3.30
CA TYR A 209 15.38 -13.79 2.31
C TYR A 209 15.84 -12.82 1.23
N ARG A 210 17.11 -12.91 0.84
CA ARG A 210 17.67 -12.19 -0.29
C ARG A 210 18.77 -13.03 -0.93
N ARG A 211 18.67 -13.28 -2.23
CA ARG A 211 19.60 -14.13 -3.00
C ARG A 211 19.78 -15.51 -2.35
N GLY A 212 18.66 -16.11 -1.93
CA GLY A 212 18.65 -17.44 -1.31
C GLY A 212 19.17 -17.52 0.13
N LYS A 213 19.49 -16.39 0.78
CA LYS A 213 20.03 -16.37 2.15
C LYS A 213 19.15 -15.54 3.09
N PRO A 214 18.92 -15.99 4.33
CA PRO A 214 18.27 -15.19 5.34
C PRO A 214 19.21 -14.07 5.82
N LEU A 215 18.66 -12.86 5.94
CA LEU A 215 19.35 -11.68 6.46
C LEU A 215 18.52 -11.11 7.61
N ALA A 216 19.17 -10.81 8.74
CA ALA A 216 18.51 -10.15 9.87
C ALA A 216 18.08 -8.73 9.50
N LEU A 217 16.85 -8.34 9.86
CA LEU A 217 16.30 -7.00 9.62
C LEU A 217 16.11 -6.22 10.93
N LYS A 218 15.73 -6.90 11.99
CA LYS A 218 15.46 -6.31 13.33
C LYS A 218 16.61 -5.44 13.87
N PRO A 219 17.92 -5.79 13.69
CA PRO A 219 19.01 -4.93 14.15
C PRO A 219 18.99 -3.51 13.58
N ASN A 220 18.58 -3.35 12.32
CA ASN A 220 18.42 -2.01 11.72
C ASN A 220 17.31 -1.20 12.43
N VAL A 221 16.26 -1.87 12.90
CA VAL A 221 15.18 -1.23 13.67
C VAL A 221 15.68 -0.84 15.05
N ASP A 222 16.49 -1.68 15.70
CA ASP A 222 17.07 -1.37 17.00
C ASP A 222 17.96 -0.12 16.95
N GLU A 223 18.81 -0.04 15.93
CA GLU A 223 19.65 1.14 15.68
C GLU A 223 18.78 2.37 15.37
N ALA A 224 17.78 2.24 14.48
CA ALA A 224 16.90 3.33 14.10
C ALA A 224 16.08 3.87 15.27
N THR A 225 15.74 3.01 16.25
CA THR A 225 14.88 3.37 17.38
C THR A 225 15.65 3.70 18.67
N ALA A 226 16.97 3.74 18.64
CA ALA A 226 17.78 4.01 19.82
C ALA A 226 17.46 5.36 20.48
N ASN A 227 17.11 6.37 19.68
CA ASN A 227 16.85 7.74 20.13
C ASN A 227 15.50 8.26 19.59
N THR A 228 14.45 7.43 19.60
CA THR A 228 13.11 7.81 19.15
C THR A 228 12.10 7.75 20.30
N PRO A 229 11.84 8.85 21.00
CA PRO A 229 11.00 8.86 22.21
C PRO A 229 9.53 8.52 21.95
N SER A 230 9.06 8.64 20.70
CA SER A 230 7.68 8.33 20.32
C SER A 230 7.40 6.83 20.24
N VAL A 231 8.43 5.99 19.96
CA VAL A 231 8.26 4.54 19.78
C VAL A 231 8.07 3.85 21.14
N GLN A 232 6.88 3.31 21.33
CA GLN A 232 6.52 2.58 22.55
C GLN A 232 6.73 1.08 22.40
N ASN A 233 6.39 0.51 21.22
CA ASN A 233 6.50 -0.91 20.95
C ASN A 233 7.08 -1.20 19.57
N ILE A 234 7.77 -2.35 19.45
CA ILE A 234 8.23 -2.93 18.20
C ILE A 234 7.61 -4.32 18.07
N VAL A 235 6.77 -4.51 17.05
CA VAL A 235 6.17 -5.81 16.73
C VAL A 235 7.08 -6.52 15.73
N VAL A 236 7.57 -7.72 16.09
CA VAL A 236 8.52 -8.49 15.30
C VAL A 236 7.88 -9.79 14.80
N TYR A 237 7.56 -9.85 13.51
CA TYR A 237 7.07 -11.09 12.91
C TYR A 237 8.24 -12.05 12.64
N LYS A 238 8.14 -13.29 13.13
CA LYS A 238 9.14 -14.34 12.91
C LYS A 238 8.98 -14.92 11.51
N ARG A 239 9.80 -14.45 10.55
CA ARG A 239 9.75 -14.88 9.15
C ARG A 239 10.81 -15.95 8.82
N THR A 240 12.03 -15.74 9.25
CA THR A 240 13.18 -16.59 8.89
C THR A 240 13.64 -17.50 10.02
N GLY A 241 13.32 -17.14 11.26
CA GLY A 241 13.82 -17.80 12.45
C GLY A 241 15.26 -17.45 12.79
N VAL A 242 15.87 -16.44 12.13
CA VAL A 242 17.17 -15.93 12.50
C VAL A 242 17.09 -15.33 13.90
N GLU A 243 18.08 -15.64 14.73
CA GLU A 243 18.15 -15.09 16.09
C GLU A 243 18.41 -13.57 16.02
N VAL A 244 17.57 -12.83 16.73
CA VAL A 244 17.68 -11.37 16.85
C VAL A 244 17.46 -10.94 18.29
N PRO A 245 18.11 -9.85 18.74
CA PRO A 245 17.88 -9.32 20.07
C PRO A 245 16.40 -8.90 20.25
N MET A 246 15.80 -9.26 21.38
CA MET A 246 14.45 -8.84 21.78
C MET A 246 14.53 -8.11 23.12
N LYS A 247 14.16 -6.83 23.12
CA LYS A 247 14.18 -6.00 24.34
C LYS A 247 12.88 -6.17 25.10
N GLN A 248 12.95 -6.70 26.32
CA GLN A 248 11.79 -6.89 27.19
C GLN A 248 11.05 -5.58 27.44
N GLY A 249 9.72 -5.63 27.41
CA GLY A 249 8.84 -4.47 27.62
C GLY A 249 8.65 -3.56 26.40
N ARG A 250 9.45 -3.73 25.34
CA ARG A 250 9.33 -2.98 24.09
C ARG A 250 8.98 -3.88 22.91
N ASP A 251 9.63 -5.02 22.79
CA ASP A 251 9.57 -5.91 21.64
C ASP A 251 8.58 -7.05 21.90
N ILE A 252 7.75 -7.34 20.90
CA ILE A 252 6.64 -8.30 20.96
C ILE A 252 6.70 -9.23 19.77
#